data_a6e4daa9d670b0ea3ab040950b202892
#
_entry.id   a6e4daa9d670b0ea3ab040950b202892
#
_cell.length_a   1.000
_cell.length_b   1.000
_cell.length_c   1.000
_cell.angle_alpha   90.00
_cell.angle_beta   90.00
_cell.angle_gamma   90.00
#
_symmetry.space_group_name_H-M   'P 1'
#
loop_
_entity.id
_entity.type
_entity.pdbx_description
1 polymer ?
#
loop_
_entity_poly.entity_id
_entity_poly.type
_entity_poly.pdbx_seq_one_letter_code
_entity_poly.pdbx_strand_id
1 'polypeptide(L)'
;MKTGEPGMATASAGAIAAAADTLGPMTGRRYVESLKDGRDVWIDGERVADVTTHPAFKDMIAELARIYDLQNSAPYRDEMTCLDPASGQRISVSWLLPRSAEDLRRKRRNSELWNELSWGQLGRSPDILAPYIISALHLKDQFSAVKHRHCDFGENLENYYKYCKSRDLFLTHALGDPQVDRSSQPQNEQRTVGEDQEVALHVVEETSDGVIVTGGKQLSTAAPHSQECYVSLSATFARRSNPKCVLAFAIPTGAPGLKILAREPVSRWFGSWGHPLQMLDEQDCMLFFDRVLVPWHRLFMLYDPTPMVRMLGADGAGVNFNFLGWANLCRVETRMRLMTAVATMVAEAIGVIDYREVAAKLGEMATYCEVWRHAMDGVEHQAGPTPTGQWTLGPARDLHIWFTQVSGRMVELLREICASGIIMQPSENDLASREIRPYLDRYMRGKDVDVEYKSRLFRLAHDLAASSFGLRQEIYEYWHGGDPNRNRINLLRSFDQSGMKARIRELLKHPLPHGEAP
;
A
#
# COMPACT_ATOMS: atom_id res chain seq x y z
N MET A 1 -10.81 -26.06 -49.65
CA MET A 1 -9.70 -25.84 -48.73
C MET A 1 -10.30 -25.30 -47.43
N LYS A 2 -10.34 -26.12 -46.36
CA LYS A 2 -10.87 -25.75 -45.07
C LYS A 2 -9.75 -25.10 -44.25
N THR A 3 -9.90 -23.83 -43.88
CA THR A 3 -9.01 -23.14 -42.93
C THR A 3 -9.52 -23.46 -41.51
N GLY A 4 -8.71 -24.19 -40.76
CA GLY A 4 -8.99 -24.52 -39.39
C GLY A 4 -8.78 -23.29 -38.48
N GLU A 5 -9.74 -23.02 -37.64
CA GLU A 5 -9.65 -22.09 -36.49
C GLU A 5 -8.75 -22.71 -35.40
N PRO A 6 -7.87 -21.93 -34.75
CA PRO A 6 -7.13 -22.43 -33.61
C PRO A 6 -8.06 -22.52 -32.39
N GLY A 7 -8.25 -23.74 -31.90
CA GLY A 7 -9.05 -24.01 -30.71
C GLY A 7 -8.57 -23.23 -29.49
N MET A 8 -9.48 -22.46 -28.88
CA MET A 8 -9.33 -21.84 -27.55
C MET A 8 -9.13 -22.96 -26.52
N ALA A 9 -7.97 -23.01 -25.92
CA ALA A 9 -7.70 -23.87 -24.77
C ALA A 9 -8.54 -23.38 -23.60
N THR A 10 -9.63 -24.08 -23.32
CA THR A 10 -10.44 -23.93 -22.09
C THR A 10 -9.60 -24.39 -20.90
N ALA A 11 -9.00 -23.44 -20.16
CA ALA A 11 -8.50 -23.75 -18.83
C ALA A 11 -9.70 -24.11 -17.95
N SER A 12 -9.86 -25.40 -17.67
CA SER A 12 -11.00 -25.97 -16.97
C SER A 12 -11.13 -25.42 -15.55
N ALA A 13 -12.38 -25.25 -15.10
CA ALA A 13 -12.79 -24.92 -13.73
C ALA A 13 -12.19 -25.84 -12.63
N GLY A 14 -11.54 -26.93 -13.02
CA GLY A 14 -10.83 -27.85 -12.13
C GLY A 14 -9.53 -27.35 -11.51
N ALA A 15 -8.95 -26.22 -11.98
CA ALA A 15 -7.62 -25.80 -11.52
C ALA A 15 -7.58 -25.16 -10.12
N ILE A 16 -8.73 -24.73 -9.57
CA ILE A 16 -8.79 -24.22 -8.18
C ILE A 16 -9.24 -25.29 -7.18
N ALA A 17 -9.97 -26.29 -7.62
CA ALA A 17 -10.35 -27.43 -6.77
C ALA A 17 -9.17 -28.37 -6.42
N ALA A 18 -8.07 -28.33 -7.17
CA ALA A 18 -6.85 -29.06 -6.87
C ALA A 18 -6.00 -28.28 -5.84
N ALA A 19 -6.46 -28.20 -4.60
CA ALA A 19 -5.74 -27.65 -3.45
C ALA A 19 -4.56 -28.52 -2.99
N ALA A 20 -3.95 -29.30 -3.87
CA ALA A 20 -2.98 -30.31 -3.47
C ALA A 20 -1.53 -29.82 -3.39
N ASP A 21 -1.15 -28.72 -4.07
CA ASP A 21 0.25 -28.29 -4.07
C ASP A 21 0.42 -26.93 -3.38
N THR A 22 0.58 -26.96 -2.06
CA THR A 22 1.12 -25.80 -1.33
C THR A 22 2.58 -25.63 -1.73
N LEU A 23 2.84 -24.54 -2.44
CA LEU A 23 4.19 -24.18 -2.87
C LEU A 23 5.02 -23.57 -1.72
N GLY A 24 4.38 -23.25 -0.58
CA GLY A 24 5.00 -22.61 0.58
C GLY A 24 5.35 -21.14 0.34
N PRO A 25 6.13 -20.52 1.25
CA PRO A 25 6.58 -19.13 1.13
C PRO A 25 7.28 -18.88 -0.20
N MET A 26 7.04 -17.69 -0.78
CA MET A 26 7.59 -17.30 -2.07
C MET A 26 9.13 -17.23 -2.00
N THR A 27 9.80 -17.67 -3.08
CA THR A 27 11.24 -17.48 -3.28
C THR A 27 11.47 -16.49 -4.41
N GLY A 28 12.62 -15.80 -4.43
CA GLY A 28 12.95 -14.82 -5.45
C GLY A 28 12.89 -15.41 -6.86
N ARG A 29 13.42 -16.60 -7.07
CA ARG A 29 13.36 -17.29 -8.37
C ARG A 29 11.92 -17.55 -8.79
N ARG A 30 11.08 -18.09 -7.89
CA ARG A 30 9.68 -18.40 -8.20
C ARG A 30 8.88 -17.13 -8.46
N TYR A 31 9.18 -16.06 -7.73
CA TYR A 31 8.57 -14.75 -7.94
C TYR A 31 8.88 -14.22 -9.36
N VAL A 32 10.15 -14.15 -9.74
CA VAL A 32 10.57 -13.66 -11.08
C VAL A 32 9.95 -14.50 -12.20
N GLU A 33 9.97 -15.83 -12.08
CA GLU A 33 9.36 -16.71 -13.10
C GLU A 33 7.83 -16.52 -13.21
N SER A 34 7.15 -16.23 -12.10
CA SER A 34 5.70 -16.02 -12.11
C SER A 34 5.27 -14.73 -12.83
N LEU A 35 6.19 -13.79 -13.05
CA LEU A 35 5.91 -12.55 -13.79
C LEU A 35 6.02 -12.71 -15.31
N LYS A 36 6.50 -13.85 -15.81
CA LYS A 36 6.60 -14.18 -17.22
C LYS A 36 5.30 -14.81 -17.75
N ASP A 37 4.18 -14.18 -17.48
CA ASP A 37 2.83 -14.67 -17.72
C ASP A 37 2.16 -14.09 -18.96
N GLY A 38 2.91 -13.30 -19.76
CA GLY A 38 2.40 -12.68 -20.99
C GLY A 38 1.55 -11.43 -20.73
N ARG A 39 1.64 -10.81 -19.54
CA ARG A 39 0.92 -9.58 -19.19
C ARG A 39 1.09 -8.47 -20.21
N ASP A 40 0.03 -7.72 -20.47
CA ASP A 40 -0.01 -6.62 -21.43
C ASP A 40 0.33 -5.28 -20.74
N VAL A 41 1.62 -5.00 -20.57
CA VAL A 41 2.13 -3.79 -19.89
C VAL A 41 2.63 -2.79 -20.93
N TRP A 42 2.27 -1.52 -20.72
CA TRP A 42 2.65 -0.40 -21.56
C TRP A 42 3.34 0.68 -20.72
N ILE A 43 4.38 1.27 -21.27
CA ILE A 43 5.11 2.39 -20.67
C ILE A 43 5.75 3.23 -21.78
N ASP A 44 5.70 4.55 -21.68
CA ASP A 44 6.31 5.49 -22.65
C ASP A 44 5.92 5.22 -24.12
N GLY A 45 4.66 4.81 -24.35
CA GLY A 45 4.12 4.49 -25.67
C GLY A 45 4.51 3.12 -26.22
N GLU A 46 5.29 2.33 -25.50
CA GLU A 46 5.77 1.02 -25.93
C GLU A 46 5.15 -0.13 -25.12
N ARG A 47 4.91 -1.25 -25.78
CA ARG A 47 4.51 -2.50 -25.13
C ARG A 47 5.73 -3.22 -24.59
N VAL A 48 5.70 -3.53 -23.29
CA VAL A 48 6.78 -4.24 -22.58
C VAL A 48 6.75 -5.73 -22.94
N ALA A 49 7.82 -6.25 -23.49
CA ALA A 49 7.91 -7.67 -23.85
C ALA A 49 8.08 -8.58 -22.62
N ASP A 50 8.88 -8.15 -21.64
CA ASP A 50 9.16 -8.86 -20.39
C ASP A 50 9.48 -7.85 -19.28
N VAL A 51 8.61 -7.75 -18.26
CA VAL A 51 8.81 -6.84 -17.12
C VAL A 51 10.06 -7.20 -16.31
N THR A 52 10.47 -8.47 -16.29
CA THR A 52 11.62 -8.93 -15.49
C THR A 52 12.97 -8.43 -16.02
N THR A 53 13.01 -8.00 -17.27
CA THR A 53 14.24 -7.49 -17.93
C THR A 53 14.14 -6.03 -18.33
N HIS A 54 12.92 -5.47 -18.35
CA HIS A 54 12.71 -4.09 -18.78
C HIS A 54 13.31 -3.09 -17.76
N PRO A 55 14.07 -2.07 -18.21
CA PRO A 55 14.78 -1.12 -17.35
C PRO A 55 13.89 -0.44 -16.30
N ALA A 56 12.63 -0.17 -16.60
CA ALA A 56 11.70 0.49 -15.68
C ALA A 56 11.23 -0.39 -14.51
N PHE A 57 11.38 -1.72 -14.58
CA PHE A 57 10.79 -2.64 -13.61
C PHE A 57 11.78 -3.60 -12.97
N LYS A 58 12.86 -3.94 -13.68
CA LYS A 58 13.79 -5.01 -13.29
C LYS A 58 14.43 -4.83 -11.92
N ASP A 59 14.77 -3.59 -11.54
CA ASP A 59 15.48 -3.30 -10.29
C ASP A 59 14.56 -3.49 -9.08
N MET A 60 13.31 -3.02 -9.16
CA MET A 60 12.28 -3.28 -8.15
C MET A 60 11.96 -4.79 -8.06
N ILE A 61 11.88 -5.49 -9.20
CA ILE A 61 11.65 -6.94 -9.23
C ILE A 61 12.81 -7.68 -8.57
N ALA A 62 14.05 -7.28 -8.84
CA ALA A 62 15.24 -7.87 -8.22
C ALA A 62 15.26 -7.65 -6.70
N GLU A 63 14.85 -6.47 -6.23
CA GLU A 63 14.79 -6.16 -4.81
C GLU A 63 13.69 -6.95 -4.09
N LEU A 64 12.51 -7.07 -4.67
CA LEU A 64 11.45 -7.95 -4.14
C LEU A 64 11.90 -9.42 -4.12
N ALA A 65 12.56 -9.89 -5.18
CA ALA A 65 13.12 -11.25 -5.23
C ALA A 65 14.13 -11.48 -4.11
N ARG A 66 15.02 -10.50 -3.84
CA ARG A 66 15.97 -10.54 -2.73
C ARG A 66 15.27 -10.67 -1.38
N ILE A 67 14.22 -9.88 -1.13
CA ILE A 67 13.47 -9.94 0.14
C ILE A 67 12.75 -11.29 0.28
N TYR A 68 12.17 -11.83 -0.80
CA TYR A 68 11.58 -13.17 -0.78
C TYR A 68 12.58 -14.29 -0.51
N ASP A 69 13.83 -14.16 -0.96
CA ASP A 69 14.87 -15.11 -0.63
C ASP A 69 15.31 -14.97 0.85
N LEU A 70 15.40 -13.76 1.37
CA LEU A 70 15.68 -13.50 2.78
C LEU A 70 14.60 -14.08 3.69
N GLN A 71 13.29 -13.97 3.35
CA GLN A 71 12.23 -14.57 4.16
C GLN A 71 12.36 -16.10 4.31
N ASN A 72 13.10 -16.77 3.41
CA ASN A 72 13.33 -18.22 3.44
C ASN A 72 14.67 -18.61 4.08
N SER A 73 15.50 -17.64 4.44
CA SER A 73 16.86 -17.84 4.97
C SER A 73 16.99 -17.39 6.44
N ALA A 74 17.92 -17.99 7.17
CA ALA A 74 18.27 -17.47 8.49
C ALA A 74 18.92 -16.07 8.36
N PRO A 75 18.64 -15.12 9.29
CA PRO A 75 17.86 -15.29 10.50
C PRO A 75 16.35 -15.03 10.34
N TYR A 76 15.84 -14.64 9.18
CA TYR A 76 14.48 -14.10 8.97
C TYR A 76 13.39 -15.16 8.90
N ARG A 77 13.75 -16.40 8.52
CA ARG A 77 12.77 -17.46 8.22
C ARG A 77 11.74 -17.69 9.31
N ASP A 78 12.16 -17.76 10.57
CA ASP A 78 11.27 -18.10 11.67
C ASP A 78 10.41 -16.92 12.13
N GLU A 79 10.77 -15.70 11.74
CA GLU A 79 10.01 -14.49 11.99
C GLU A 79 9.04 -14.16 10.84
N MET A 80 9.46 -14.39 9.58
CA MET A 80 8.66 -14.07 8.41
C MET A 80 7.80 -15.24 7.91
N THR A 81 8.04 -16.47 8.40
CA THR A 81 7.25 -17.65 8.06
C THR A 81 6.80 -18.40 9.32
N CYS A 82 5.71 -19.15 9.23
CA CYS A 82 5.20 -19.98 10.32
C CYS A 82 4.52 -21.24 9.78
N LEU A 83 4.21 -22.19 10.66
CA LEU A 83 3.32 -23.29 10.31
C LEU A 83 1.87 -22.78 10.36
N ASP A 84 1.12 -23.04 9.31
CA ASP A 84 -0.32 -22.73 9.27
C ASP A 84 -1.06 -23.68 10.24
N PRO A 85 -1.77 -23.14 11.25
CA PRO A 85 -2.50 -23.97 12.21
C PRO A 85 -3.57 -24.89 11.58
N ALA A 86 -4.06 -24.53 10.39
CA ALA A 86 -5.11 -25.29 9.71
C ALA A 86 -4.57 -26.44 8.86
N SER A 87 -3.40 -26.30 8.26
CA SER A 87 -2.84 -27.28 7.32
C SER A 87 -1.53 -27.94 7.79
N GLY A 88 -0.86 -27.37 8.81
CA GLY A 88 0.47 -27.77 9.25
C GLY A 88 1.59 -27.43 8.27
N GLN A 89 1.30 -26.79 7.16
CA GLN A 89 2.27 -26.41 6.14
C GLN A 89 2.91 -25.06 6.47
N ARG A 90 4.15 -24.84 5.99
CA ARG A 90 4.82 -23.54 6.17
C ARG A 90 4.24 -22.51 5.21
N ILE A 91 3.87 -21.35 5.77
CA ILE A 91 3.32 -20.20 5.03
C ILE A 91 4.08 -18.94 5.41
N SER A 92 3.96 -17.87 4.61
CA SER A 92 4.37 -16.52 5.00
C SER A 92 3.46 -16.00 6.13
N VAL A 93 4.03 -15.34 7.14
CA VAL A 93 3.29 -14.71 8.24
C VAL A 93 2.35 -13.62 7.71
N SER A 94 2.63 -13.03 6.55
CA SER A 94 1.70 -12.08 5.89
C SER A 94 0.30 -12.67 5.75
N TRP A 95 0.19 -13.97 5.44
CA TRP A 95 -1.07 -14.71 5.27
C TRP A 95 -1.59 -15.40 6.53
N LEU A 96 -0.91 -15.25 7.68
CA LEU A 96 -1.38 -15.80 8.95
C LEU A 96 -2.72 -15.14 9.35
N LEU A 97 -3.73 -15.97 9.56
CA LEU A 97 -5.01 -15.55 10.13
C LEU A 97 -4.86 -15.41 11.65
N PRO A 98 -4.86 -14.19 12.20
CA PRO A 98 -4.58 -14.00 13.61
C PRO A 98 -5.72 -14.50 14.50
N ARG A 99 -5.41 -15.34 15.49
CA ARG A 99 -6.35 -15.92 16.46
C ARG A 99 -5.93 -15.68 17.91
N SER A 100 -4.83 -14.96 18.10
CA SER A 100 -4.27 -14.64 19.42
C SER A 100 -3.49 -13.34 19.38
N ALA A 101 -3.20 -12.78 20.57
CA ALA A 101 -2.28 -11.66 20.70
C ALA A 101 -0.88 -12.01 20.16
N GLU A 102 -0.46 -13.27 20.32
CA GLU A 102 0.82 -13.74 19.80
C GLU A 102 0.86 -13.72 18.27
N ASP A 103 -0.21 -14.10 17.59
CA ASP A 103 -0.29 -14.02 16.14
C ASP A 103 -0.20 -12.56 15.65
N LEU A 104 -0.78 -11.61 16.40
CA LEU A 104 -0.65 -10.19 16.09
C LEU A 104 0.78 -9.68 16.28
N ARG A 105 1.49 -10.13 17.33
CA ARG A 105 2.92 -9.80 17.52
C ARG A 105 3.79 -10.38 16.41
N ARG A 106 3.51 -11.61 15.97
CA ARG A 106 4.18 -12.20 14.80
C ARG A 106 3.94 -11.39 13.53
N LYS A 107 2.70 -10.95 13.29
CA LYS A 107 2.38 -10.08 12.15
C LYS A 107 3.08 -8.73 12.26
N ARG A 108 3.16 -8.14 13.47
CA ARG A 108 3.95 -6.93 13.71
C ARG A 108 5.41 -7.14 13.28
N ARG A 109 6.06 -8.19 13.81
CA ARG A 109 7.47 -8.46 13.51
C ARG A 109 7.71 -8.72 12.02
N ASN A 110 6.82 -9.46 11.37
CA ASN A 110 6.87 -9.64 9.91
C ASN A 110 6.77 -8.32 9.15
N SER A 111 5.85 -7.43 9.53
CA SER A 111 5.70 -6.12 8.89
C SER A 111 6.89 -5.19 9.17
N GLU A 112 7.46 -5.24 10.39
CA GLU A 112 8.71 -4.54 10.71
C GLU A 112 9.82 -4.98 9.74
N LEU A 113 10.03 -6.30 9.55
CA LEU A 113 11.06 -6.84 8.67
C LEU A 113 10.84 -6.47 7.20
N TRP A 114 9.61 -6.59 6.68
CA TRP A 114 9.29 -6.12 5.32
C TRP A 114 9.69 -4.66 5.12
N ASN A 115 9.41 -3.81 6.12
CA ASN A 115 9.69 -2.38 6.03
C ASN A 115 11.16 -2.05 6.31
N GLU A 116 11.84 -2.73 7.23
CA GLU A 116 13.29 -2.60 7.42
C GLU A 116 14.06 -2.95 6.15
N LEU A 117 13.72 -4.07 5.49
CA LEU A 117 14.36 -4.55 4.27
C LEU A 117 14.07 -3.69 3.03
N SER A 118 12.97 -2.95 3.02
CA SER A 118 12.57 -2.03 1.96
C SER A 118 12.69 -0.55 2.36
N TRP A 119 13.33 -0.25 3.48
CA TRP A 119 13.53 1.12 3.98
C TRP A 119 12.23 1.91 4.20
N GLY A 120 11.09 1.23 4.38
CA GLY A 120 9.77 1.86 4.49
C GLY A 120 9.30 2.57 3.21
N GLN A 121 9.90 2.26 2.05
CA GLN A 121 9.57 2.94 0.79
C GLN A 121 8.50 2.24 -0.03
N LEU A 122 8.13 1.00 0.29
CA LEU A 122 7.07 0.28 -0.42
C LEU A 122 5.71 0.56 0.21
N GLY A 123 4.89 1.32 -0.49
CA GLY A 123 3.50 1.57 -0.10
C GLY A 123 2.59 0.37 -0.35
N ARG A 124 2.99 -0.52 -1.28
CA ARG A 124 2.31 -1.77 -1.61
C ARG A 124 3.30 -2.93 -1.54
N SER A 125 3.89 -3.12 -0.35
CA SER A 125 4.69 -4.31 -0.06
C SER A 125 3.84 -5.58 -0.13
N PRO A 126 4.44 -6.76 -0.37
CA PRO A 126 3.68 -8.02 -0.44
C PRO A 126 2.84 -8.35 0.79
N ASP A 127 3.19 -7.83 1.98
CA ASP A 127 2.47 -8.09 3.23
C ASP A 127 1.21 -7.22 3.42
N ILE A 128 0.93 -6.25 2.55
CA ILE A 128 -0.19 -5.31 2.79
C ILE A 128 -1.53 -5.85 2.31
N LEU A 129 -1.59 -6.57 1.20
CA LEU A 129 -2.86 -7.05 0.64
C LEU A 129 -3.38 -8.32 1.32
N ALA A 130 -2.50 -9.11 1.94
CA ALA A 130 -2.90 -10.29 2.70
C ALA A 130 -3.85 -9.93 3.86
N PRO A 131 -3.54 -8.97 4.76
CA PRO A 131 -4.48 -8.47 5.76
C PRO A 131 -5.76 -7.87 5.18
N TYR A 132 -5.71 -7.26 4.00
CA TYR A 132 -6.92 -6.76 3.32
C TYR A 132 -7.88 -7.91 2.97
N ILE A 133 -7.37 -9.00 2.38
CA ILE A 133 -8.16 -10.21 2.09
C ILE A 133 -8.65 -10.86 3.40
N ILE A 134 -7.84 -10.89 4.45
CA ILE A 134 -8.23 -11.39 5.78
C ILE A 134 -9.37 -10.55 6.37
N SER A 135 -9.37 -9.22 6.18
CA SER A 135 -10.46 -8.37 6.64
C SER A 135 -11.78 -8.63 5.90
N ALA A 136 -11.72 -8.94 4.61
CA ALA A 136 -12.88 -9.36 3.84
C ALA A 136 -13.37 -10.74 4.30
N LEU A 137 -12.46 -11.67 4.56
CA LEU A 137 -12.77 -13.02 5.09
C LEU A 137 -13.45 -12.96 6.47
N HIS A 138 -13.10 -11.99 7.31
CA HIS A 138 -13.79 -11.72 8.57
C HIS A 138 -15.31 -11.48 8.37
N LEU A 139 -15.69 -10.93 7.25
CA LEU A 139 -17.09 -10.62 6.88
C LEU A 139 -17.69 -11.66 5.93
N LYS A 140 -17.08 -12.85 5.81
CA LYS A 140 -17.47 -13.92 4.87
C LYS A 140 -18.98 -14.16 4.83
N ASP A 141 -19.64 -14.30 5.99
CA ASP A 141 -21.08 -14.59 6.07
C ASP A 141 -21.92 -13.45 5.49
N GLN A 142 -21.44 -12.21 5.57
CA GLN A 142 -22.13 -11.07 4.98
C GLN A 142 -21.98 -11.05 3.45
N PHE A 143 -20.82 -11.48 2.93
CA PHE A 143 -20.65 -11.71 1.50
C PHE A 143 -21.53 -12.86 1.00
N SER A 144 -21.64 -13.98 1.75
CA SER A 144 -22.53 -15.11 1.45
C SER A 144 -24.03 -14.75 1.58
N ALA A 145 -24.37 -13.70 2.33
CA ALA A 145 -25.76 -13.27 2.48
C ALA A 145 -26.31 -12.65 1.17
N VAL A 146 -25.46 -12.08 0.34
CA VAL A 146 -25.80 -11.61 -1.01
C VAL A 146 -25.89 -12.82 -1.93
N LYS A 147 -27.13 -13.18 -2.29
CA LYS A 147 -27.39 -14.41 -3.08
C LYS A 147 -27.18 -14.17 -4.57
N HIS A 148 -26.46 -15.09 -5.21
CA HIS A 148 -26.32 -15.15 -6.66
C HIS A 148 -26.51 -16.59 -7.15
N ARG A 149 -27.11 -16.76 -8.35
CA ARG A 149 -27.48 -18.10 -8.88
C ARG A 149 -26.26 -18.96 -9.24
N HIS A 150 -25.11 -18.38 -9.52
CA HIS A 150 -23.91 -19.07 -10.01
C HIS A 150 -22.86 -19.32 -8.96
N CYS A 151 -22.82 -18.57 -7.86
CA CYS A 151 -21.76 -18.70 -6.85
C CYS A 151 -22.17 -18.16 -5.48
N ASP A 152 -21.45 -18.57 -4.45
CA ASP A 152 -21.45 -17.97 -3.11
C ASP A 152 -20.20 -17.08 -2.98
N PHE A 153 -20.40 -15.79 -2.78
CA PHE A 153 -19.30 -14.82 -2.75
C PHE A 153 -18.38 -14.98 -1.55
N GLY A 154 -18.92 -15.40 -0.39
CA GLY A 154 -18.10 -15.66 0.79
C GLY A 154 -17.26 -16.93 0.65
N GLU A 155 -17.82 -17.98 0.02
CA GLU A 155 -17.07 -19.20 -0.30
C GLU A 155 -15.95 -18.91 -1.31
N ASN A 156 -16.24 -18.13 -2.35
CA ASN A 156 -15.24 -17.68 -3.32
C ASN A 156 -14.09 -16.95 -2.63
N LEU A 157 -14.41 -16.04 -1.70
CA LEU A 157 -13.42 -15.27 -0.95
C LEU A 157 -12.53 -16.16 -0.07
N GLU A 158 -13.13 -17.17 0.61
CA GLU A 158 -12.38 -18.14 1.40
C GLU A 158 -11.45 -19.00 0.53
N ASN A 159 -11.93 -19.44 -0.63
CA ASN A 159 -11.13 -20.22 -1.58
C ASN A 159 -9.99 -19.36 -2.16
N TYR A 160 -10.25 -18.09 -2.46
CA TYR A 160 -9.23 -17.16 -2.91
C TYR A 160 -8.16 -16.90 -1.84
N TYR A 161 -8.55 -16.71 -0.58
CA TYR A 161 -7.60 -16.62 0.53
C TYR A 161 -6.71 -17.85 0.63
N LYS A 162 -7.29 -19.07 0.56
CA LYS A 162 -6.53 -20.33 0.57
C LYS A 162 -5.57 -20.42 -0.60
N TYR A 163 -6.01 -20.01 -1.79
CA TYR A 163 -5.20 -19.96 -3.00
C TYR A 163 -3.99 -19.02 -2.86
N CYS A 164 -4.21 -17.79 -2.42
CA CYS A 164 -3.13 -16.81 -2.22
C CYS A 164 -2.15 -17.26 -1.13
N LYS A 165 -2.68 -17.72 0.01
CA LYS A 165 -1.87 -18.19 1.15
C LYS A 165 -0.97 -19.36 0.79
N SER A 166 -1.50 -20.35 0.05
CA SER A 166 -0.74 -21.55 -0.33
C SER A 166 0.41 -21.28 -1.29
N ARG A 167 0.42 -20.12 -1.93
CA ARG A 167 1.40 -19.71 -2.95
C ARG A 167 2.21 -18.49 -2.56
N ASP A 168 1.84 -17.83 -1.45
CA ASP A 168 2.42 -16.57 -0.97
C ASP A 168 2.46 -15.50 -2.08
N LEU A 169 1.28 -15.22 -2.66
CA LEU A 169 1.16 -14.34 -3.81
C LEU A 169 1.30 -12.87 -3.42
N PHE A 170 1.98 -12.12 -4.28
CA PHE A 170 1.97 -10.66 -4.24
C PHE A 170 0.79 -10.11 -5.02
N LEU A 171 -0.05 -9.32 -4.36
CA LEU A 171 -1.24 -8.72 -4.94
C LEU A 171 -1.07 -7.21 -5.12
N THR A 172 -1.60 -6.68 -6.22
CA THR A 172 -1.99 -5.27 -6.29
C THR A 172 -3.49 -5.11 -6.08
N HIS A 173 -3.95 -3.89 -5.94
CA HIS A 173 -5.38 -3.60 -5.91
C HIS A 173 -5.76 -2.46 -6.86
N ALA A 174 -7.00 -2.47 -7.32
CA ALA A 174 -7.57 -1.44 -8.18
C ALA A 174 -8.94 -1.01 -7.63
N LEU A 175 -8.97 0.08 -6.87
CA LEU A 175 -10.17 0.56 -6.16
C LEU A 175 -10.73 1.85 -6.77
N GLY A 176 -9.87 2.75 -7.24
CA GLY A 176 -10.26 4.04 -7.81
C GLY A 176 -10.76 3.93 -9.24
N ASP A 177 -11.72 4.78 -9.62
CA ASP A 177 -12.13 4.93 -11.00
C ASP A 177 -11.40 6.09 -11.67
N PRO A 178 -11.33 6.09 -13.02
CA PRO A 178 -10.78 7.20 -13.77
C PRO A 178 -11.48 8.53 -13.42
N GLN A 179 -10.69 9.58 -13.28
CA GLN A 179 -11.15 10.91 -12.84
C GLN A 179 -11.31 11.83 -14.06
N VAL A 180 -12.20 11.48 -14.99
CA VAL A 180 -12.40 12.24 -16.24
C VAL A 180 -13.07 13.59 -15.97
N ASP A 181 -14.12 13.60 -15.17
CA ASP A 181 -14.82 14.82 -14.73
C ASP A 181 -15.08 14.77 -13.22
N ARG A 182 -14.34 15.58 -12.47
CA ARG A 182 -14.48 15.66 -11.01
C ARG A 182 -15.69 16.48 -10.58
N SER A 183 -16.27 17.31 -11.45
CA SER A 183 -17.49 18.07 -11.15
C SER A 183 -18.72 17.16 -11.08
N SER A 184 -18.69 16.02 -11.74
CA SER A 184 -19.73 15.00 -11.73
C SER A 184 -19.66 14.07 -10.50
N GLN A 185 -18.67 14.24 -9.61
CA GLN A 185 -18.58 13.43 -8.41
C GLN A 185 -19.66 13.77 -7.39
N PRO A 186 -20.21 12.80 -6.66
CA PRO A 186 -21.32 13.01 -5.74
C PRO A 186 -20.86 13.69 -4.45
N GLN A 187 -20.58 14.97 -4.53
CA GLN A 187 -20.59 15.83 -3.34
C GLN A 187 -22.04 16.23 -2.98
N ASN A 188 -22.95 16.13 -3.95
CA ASN A 188 -24.38 16.23 -3.77
C ASN A 188 -24.98 14.84 -3.97
N GLU A 189 -25.81 14.39 -3.05
CA GLU A 189 -26.48 13.08 -3.00
C GLU A 189 -27.31 12.72 -4.25
N GLN A 190 -27.34 13.58 -5.27
CA GLN A 190 -28.18 13.47 -6.46
C GLN A 190 -27.43 13.27 -7.79
N ARG A 191 -26.09 13.35 -7.81
CA ARG A 191 -25.30 13.05 -9.02
C ARG A 191 -24.40 11.85 -8.78
N THR A 192 -24.64 10.82 -9.53
CA THR A 192 -23.89 9.58 -9.51
C THR A 192 -22.75 9.64 -10.51
N VAL A 193 -21.53 9.37 -10.03
CA VAL A 193 -20.42 8.98 -10.89
C VAL A 193 -20.87 7.75 -11.65
N GLY A 194 -20.97 7.82 -12.96
CA GLY A 194 -21.22 6.63 -13.74
C GLY A 194 -22.40 6.66 -14.66
N GLU A 195 -22.97 7.84 -14.96
CA GLU A 195 -23.76 7.96 -16.18
C GLU A 195 -22.87 7.92 -17.44
N ASP A 196 -21.58 8.21 -17.30
CA ASP A 196 -20.57 7.86 -18.31
C ASP A 196 -20.15 6.40 -18.12
N GLN A 197 -21.03 5.50 -18.53
CA GLN A 197 -20.90 4.05 -18.40
C GLN A 197 -19.69 3.50 -19.18
N GLU A 198 -19.08 4.30 -20.04
CA GLU A 198 -17.94 3.89 -20.86
C GLU A 198 -16.60 3.98 -20.10
N VAL A 199 -16.52 4.78 -19.04
CA VAL A 199 -15.27 5.06 -18.33
C VAL A 199 -15.04 4.15 -17.12
N ALA A 200 -16.03 4.06 -16.22
CA ALA A 200 -15.92 3.24 -15.02
C ALA A 200 -16.00 1.75 -15.35
N LEU A 201 -15.28 0.93 -14.59
CA LEU A 201 -15.35 -0.52 -14.73
C LEU A 201 -16.78 -1.02 -14.44
N HIS A 202 -17.36 -1.76 -15.38
CA HIS A 202 -18.73 -2.27 -15.29
C HIS A 202 -18.91 -3.63 -15.97
N VAL A 203 -19.97 -4.32 -15.59
CA VAL A 203 -20.41 -5.58 -16.23
C VAL A 203 -21.14 -5.28 -17.54
N VAL A 204 -20.68 -5.88 -18.63
CA VAL A 204 -21.35 -5.78 -19.93
C VAL A 204 -22.20 -7.02 -20.26
N GLU A 205 -21.80 -8.19 -19.72
CA GLU A 205 -22.46 -9.46 -20.04
C GLU A 205 -22.27 -10.48 -18.90
N GLU A 206 -23.32 -11.26 -18.60
CA GLU A 206 -23.22 -12.49 -17.79
C GLU A 206 -23.21 -13.70 -18.74
N THR A 207 -22.26 -14.61 -18.54
CA THR A 207 -22.12 -15.83 -19.32
C THR A 207 -22.23 -17.06 -18.44
N SER A 208 -22.20 -18.28 -19.00
CA SER A 208 -22.10 -19.52 -18.21
C SER A 208 -20.84 -19.58 -17.34
N ASP A 209 -19.74 -18.97 -17.77
CA ASP A 209 -18.41 -19.11 -17.18
C ASP A 209 -18.06 -17.99 -16.19
N GLY A 210 -18.74 -16.85 -16.27
CA GLY A 210 -18.48 -15.68 -15.46
C GLY A 210 -19.12 -14.41 -16.01
N VAL A 211 -18.61 -13.26 -15.59
CA VAL A 211 -19.02 -11.95 -16.12
C VAL A 211 -17.95 -11.37 -17.03
N ILE A 212 -18.38 -10.72 -18.12
CA ILE A 212 -17.51 -9.92 -18.96
C ILE A 212 -17.54 -8.48 -18.45
N VAL A 213 -16.36 -7.92 -18.17
CA VAL A 213 -16.23 -6.55 -17.68
C VAL A 213 -15.44 -5.68 -18.65
N THR A 214 -15.80 -4.39 -18.71
CA THR A 214 -15.14 -3.37 -19.54
C THR A 214 -15.04 -2.06 -18.74
N GLY A 215 -14.05 -1.23 -19.03
CA GLY A 215 -13.83 0.08 -18.40
C GLY A 215 -12.44 0.21 -17.78
N GLY A 216 -12.26 1.23 -16.94
CA GLY A 216 -10.95 1.57 -16.36
C GLY A 216 -10.92 1.57 -14.84
N LYS A 217 -9.72 1.37 -14.29
CA LYS A 217 -9.37 1.60 -12.88
C LYS A 217 -8.05 2.34 -12.80
N GLN A 218 -7.91 3.25 -11.83
CA GLN A 218 -6.67 4.02 -11.67
C GLN A 218 -5.99 3.80 -10.32
N LEU A 219 -4.70 4.15 -10.30
CA LEU A 219 -3.80 4.04 -9.16
C LEU A 219 -3.67 2.59 -8.64
N SER A 220 -3.50 1.65 -9.59
CA SER A 220 -3.09 0.28 -9.27
C SER A 220 -1.56 0.25 -9.09
N THR A 221 -1.11 0.56 -7.87
CA THR A 221 0.32 0.62 -7.54
C THR A 221 0.94 -0.76 -7.61
N ALA A 222 2.13 -0.87 -8.21
CA ALA A 222 2.90 -2.09 -8.40
C ALA A 222 2.21 -3.18 -9.25
N ALA A 223 1.25 -2.83 -10.12
CA ALA A 223 0.60 -3.80 -10.99
C ALA A 223 1.57 -4.60 -11.87
N PRO A 224 2.63 -4.01 -12.50
CA PRO A 224 3.61 -4.77 -13.26
C PRO A 224 4.44 -5.75 -12.42
N HIS A 225 4.48 -5.60 -11.10
CA HIS A 225 5.28 -6.38 -10.16
C HIS A 225 4.47 -7.46 -9.43
N SER A 226 3.14 -7.46 -9.53
CA SER A 226 2.25 -8.36 -8.81
C SER A 226 1.74 -9.50 -9.67
N GLN A 227 1.36 -10.60 -9.03
CA GLN A 227 0.81 -11.78 -9.72
C GLN A 227 -0.70 -11.68 -9.90
N GLU A 228 -1.39 -11.05 -8.93
CA GLU A 228 -2.85 -10.94 -8.92
C GLU A 228 -3.27 -9.48 -8.71
N CYS A 229 -4.40 -9.11 -9.27
CA CYS A 229 -5.05 -7.83 -9.06
C CYS A 229 -6.38 -8.03 -8.35
N TYR A 230 -6.50 -7.48 -7.15
CA TYR A 230 -7.78 -7.39 -6.45
C TYR A 230 -8.50 -6.11 -6.86
N VAL A 231 -9.64 -6.25 -7.51
CA VAL A 231 -10.48 -5.15 -8.01
C VAL A 231 -11.69 -4.99 -7.12
N SER A 232 -11.98 -3.76 -6.70
CA SER A 232 -13.16 -3.46 -5.89
C SER A 232 -13.54 -1.98 -5.97
N LEU A 233 -14.41 -1.57 -5.06
CA LEU A 233 -14.82 -0.19 -4.85
C LEU A 233 -13.98 0.47 -3.77
N SER A 234 -13.66 1.74 -3.91
CA SER A 234 -13.23 2.56 -2.77
C SER A 234 -14.43 2.93 -1.90
N ALA A 235 -14.17 3.30 -0.63
CA ALA A 235 -15.22 3.76 0.28
C ALA A 235 -16.04 4.95 -0.27
N THR A 236 -15.44 5.76 -1.14
CA THR A 236 -16.10 6.89 -1.81
C THR A 236 -17.16 6.45 -2.80
N PHE A 237 -16.95 5.30 -3.44
CA PHE A 237 -17.78 4.81 -4.53
C PHE A 237 -18.70 3.64 -4.13
N ALA A 238 -18.76 3.32 -2.85
CA ALA A 238 -19.63 2.26 -2.35
C ALA A 238 -21.14 2.58 -2.48
N ARG A 239 -21.50 3.85 -2.73
CA ARG A 239 -22.88 4.30 -2.94
C ARG A 239 -23.11 4.66 -4.42
N ARG A 240 -23.02 3.68 -5.31
CA ARG A 240 -23.27 3.89 -6.74
C ARG A 240 -24.73 3.66 -7.09
N SER A 241 -25.26 4.46 -8.03
CA SER A 241 -26.61 4.26 -8.57
C SER A 241 -26.65 3.19 -9.65
N ASN A 242 -25.55 2.98 -10.41
CA ASN A 242 -25.50 1.95 -11.43
C ASN A 242 -25.01 0.62 -10.85
N PRO A 243 -25.90 -0.38 -10.65
CA PRO A 243 -25.51 -1.67 -10.09
C PRO A 243 -24.45 -2.39 -10.91
N LYS A 244 -24.38 -2.18 -12.23
CA LYS A 244 -23.37 -2.80 -13.10
C LYS A 244 -21.94 -2.40 -12.78
N CYS A 245 -21.75 -1.24 -12.11
CA CYS A 245 -20.45 -0.77 -11.64
C CYS A 245 -20.13 -1.26 -10.21
N VAL A 246 -21.02 -2.03 -9.59
CA VAL A 246 -20.86 -2.55 -8.22
C VAL A 246 -20.35 -3.98 -8.30
N LEU A 247 -19.03 -4.15 -8.20
CA LEU A 247 -18.37 -5.46 -8.29
C LEU A 247 -17.07 -5.51 -7.50
N ALA A 248 -16.72 -6.70 -7.00
CA ALA A 248 -15.40 -7.00 -6.46
C ALA A 248 -14.97 -8.41 -6.91
N PHE A 249 -13.72 -8.51 -7.36
CA PHE A 249 -13.15 -9.75 -7.89
C PHE A 249 -11.63 -9.73 -7.81
N ALA A 250 -11.00 -10.85 -8.12
CA ALA A 250 -9.56 -10.92 -8.34
C ALA A 250 -9.23 -11.71 -9.61
N ILE A 251 -8.26 -11.22 -10.36
CA ILE A 251 -7.75 -11.86 -11.58
C ILE A 251 -6.22 -11.81 -11.62
N PRO A 252 -5.57 -12.75 -12.33
CA PRO A 252 -4.15 -12.62 -12.65
C PRO A 252 -3.86 -11.31 -13.39
N THR A 253 -2.73 -10.68 -13.12
CA THR A 253 -2.29 -9.48 -13.85
C THR A 253 -1.99 -9.77 -15.33
N GLY A 254 -1.76 -11.04 -15.68
CA GLY A 254 -1.65 -11.51 -17.06
C GLY A 254 -2.99 -11.93 -17.69
N ALA A 255 -4.15 -11.59 -17.12
CA ALA A 255 -5.45 -11.98 -17.65
C ALA A 255 -5.68 -11.43 -19.08
N PRO A 256 -6.21 -12.24 -20.02
CA PRO A 256 -6.51 -11.77 -21.39
C PRO A 256 -7.48 -10.58 -21.37
N GLY A 257 -7.16 -9.54 -22.13
CA GLY A 257 -7.95 -8.31 -22.22
C GLY A 257 -7.63 -7.26 -21.14
N LEU A 258 -6.83 -7.60 -20.11
CA LEU A 258 -6.34 -6.63 -19.14
C LEU A 258 -5.08 -5.95 -19.69
N LYS A 259 -5.12 -4.62 -19.84
CA LYS A 259 -3.98 -3.78 -20.21
C LYS A 259 -3.54 -2.95 -19.01
N ILE A 260 -2.25 -2.88 -18.75
CA ILE A 260 -1.63 -2.15 -17.65
C ILE A 260 -0.79 -1.02 -18.24
N LEU A 261 -1.21 0.23 -18.03
CA LEU A 261 -0.42 1.40 -18.39
C LEU A 261 0.33 1.90 -17.15
N ALA A 262 1.62 1.66 -17.11
CA ALA A 262 2.49 2.18 -16.06
C ALA A 262 2.87 3.64 -16.36
N ARG A 263 2.92 4.49 -15.31
CA ARG A 263 3.53 5.81 -15.44
C ARG A 263 5.03 5.70 -15.72
N GLU A 264 5.60 6.74 -16.27
CA GLU A 264 7.06 6.84 -16.37
C GLU A 264 7.71 6.62 -14.98
N PRO A 265 8.89 5.99 -14.93
CA PRO A 265 9.67 5.91 -13.71
C PRO A 265 9.98 7.31 -13.20
N VAL A 266 9.86 7.54 -11.88
CA VAL A 266 10.19 8.83 -11.27
C VAL A 266 11.70 9.11 -11.29
N SER A 267 12.51 8.10 -11.62
CA SER A 267 13.93 8.25 -11.88
C SER A 267 14.35 7.43 -13.10
N ARG A 268 15.21 8.04 -13.91
CA ARG A 268 15.91 7.35 -14.99
C ARG A 268 17.26 6.76 -14.54
N TRP A 269 17.61 6.89 -13.28
CA TRP A 269 18.90 6.52 -12.69
C TRP A 269 18.74 5.36 -11.69
N PHE A 270 18.11 4.28 -12.14
CA PHE A 270 17.85 3.11 -11.28
C PHE A 270 19.14 2.50 -10.75
N GLY A 271 19.11 2.11 -9.46
CA GLY A 271 20.16 1.36 -8.82
C GLY A 271 21.54 2.01 -8.87
N SER A 272 21.62 3.30 -9.26
CA SER A 272 22.91 3.98 -9.34
C SER A 272 23.44 4.29 -7.95
N TRP A 273 24.76 4.35 -7.85
CA TRP A 273 25.47 4.82 -6.67
C TRP A 273 24.89 6.14 -6.11
N GLY A 274 24.39 7.01 -6.97
CA GLY A 274 23.85 8.32 -6.61
C GLY A 274 22.41 8.36 -6.15
N HIS A 275 21.64 7.28 -6.31
CA HIS A 275 20.20 7.25 -6.01
C HIS A 275 19.79 5.93 -5.36
N PRO A 276 20.20 5.68 -4.09
CA PRO A 276 20.13 4.36 -3.49
C PRO A 276 18.72 3.85 -3.19
N LEU A 277 17.69 4.72 -3.15
CA LEU A 277 16.31 4.31 -2.89
C LEU A 277 15.44 4.22 -4.14
N GLN A 278 15.88 4.77 -5.28
CA GLN A 278 15.04 4.87 -6.47
C GLN A 278 14.77 3.52 -7.16
N MET A 279 15.52 2.47 -6.80
CA MET A 279 15.20 1.09 -7.21
C MET A 279 13.88 0.59 -6.60
N LEU A 280 13.37 1.24 -5.56
CA LEU A 280 12.10 0.93 -4.90
C LEU A 280 10.91 1.71 -5.51
N ASP A 281 11.03 2.21 -6.74
CA ASP A 281 9.95 2.92 -7.43
C ASP A 281 8.84 1.95 -7.84
N GLU A 282 7.81 1.85 -7.01
CA GLU A 282 6.59 1.10 -7.29
C GLU A 282 5.69 1.91 -8.25
N GLN A 283 5.69 1.60 -9.55
CA GLN A 283 4.92 2.35 -10.53
C GLN A 283 3.42 2.30 -10.24
N ASP A 284 2.80 3.48 -10.28
CA ASP A 284 1.35 3.64 -10.25
C ASP A 284 0.80 3.44 -11.67
N CYS A 285 -0.27 2.67 -11.81
CA CYS A 285 -0.78 2.23 -13.11
C CYS A 285 -2.25 2.55 -13.29
N MET A 286 -2.62 2.78 -14.57
CA MET A 286 -3.98 2.65 -15.05
C MET A 286 -4.22 1.22 -15.53
N LEU A 287 -5.39 0.67 -15.22
CA LEU A 287 -5.84 -0.61 -15.73
C LEU A 287 -7.00 -0.41 -16.69
N PHE A 288 -6.90 -1.00 -17.89
CA PHE A 288 -7.97 -1.00 -18.88
C PHE A 288 -8.46 -2.43 -19.06
N PHE A 289 -9.74 -2.63 -18.89
CA PHE A 289 -10.42 -3.91 -19.06
C PHE A 289 -11.14 -3.89 -20.41
N ASP A 290 -10.63 -4.64 -21.36
CA ASP A 290 -11.19 -4.76 -22.70
C ASP A 290 -11.87 -6.13 -22.82
N ARG A 291 -13.17 -6.19 -22.43
CA ARG A 291 -13.99 -7.41 -22.40
C ARG A 291 -13.32 -8.57 -21.62
N VAL A 292 -12.83 -8.28 -20.44
CA VAL A 292 -12.15 -9.27 -19.59
C VAL A 292 -13.18 -10.22 -18.97
N LEU A 293 -12.97 -11.54 -19.14
CA LEU A 293 -13.77 -12.55 -18.46
C LEU A 293 -13.32 -12.68 -16.99
N VAL A 294 -14.22 -12.45 -16.07
CA VAL A 294 -14.07 -12.74 -14.64
C VAL A 294 -14.88 -13.98 -14.31
N PRO A 295 -14.23 -15.14 -14.05
CA PRO A 295 -14.94 -16.39 -13.73
C PRO A 295 -15.76 -16.27 -12.45
N TRP A 296 -16.88 -17.00 -12.36
CA TRP A 296 -17.78 -16.97 -11.20
C TRP A 296 -17.07 -17.19 -9.87
N HIS A 297 -16.12 -18.11 -9.81
CA HIS A 297 -15.34 -18.42 -8.61
C HIS A 297 -14.31 -17.34 -8.20
N ARG A 298 -14.12 -16.30 -9.03
CA ARG A 298 -13.25 -15.16 -8.78
C ARG A 298 -14.02 -13.90 -8.36
N LEU A 299 -15.34 -13.95 -8.34
CA LEU A 299 -16.20 -12.85 -7.89
C LEU A 299 -16.46 -12.93 -6.38
N PHE A 300 -16.37 -11.78 -5.70
CA PHE A 300 -16.61 -11.65 -4.27
C PHE A 300 -17.80 -10.73 -3.98
N MET A 301 -18.22 -9.93 -4.93
CA MET A 301 -19.39 -9.04 -4.84
C MET A 301 -19.88 -8.70 -6.23
N LEU A 302 -21.21 -8.65 -6.39
CA LEU A 302 -21.85 -8.26 -7.64
C LEU A 302 -23.19 -7.57 -7.33
N TYR A 303 -23.41 -6.38 -7.89
CA TYR A 303 -24.64 -5.56 -7.86
C TYR A 303 -25.05 -5.02 -6.48
N ASP A 304 -24.59 -5.58 -5.37
CA ASP A 304 -24.91 -5.14 -4.01
C ASP A 304 -23.64 -4.73 -3.25
N PRO A 305 -23.45 -3.43 -2.90
CA PRO A 305 -22.24 -2.95 -2.23
C PRO A 305 -22.24 -3.21 -0.70
N THR A 306 -23.31 -3.74 -0.12
CA THR A 306 -23.51 -3.82 1.34
C THR A 306 -22.33 -4.46 2.08
N PRO A 307 -21.74 -5.60 1.65
CA PRO A 307 -20.61 -6.20 2.36
C PRO A 307 -19.37 -5.29 2.34
N MET A 308 -19.12 -4.62 1.21
CA MET A 308 -17.98 -3.73 1.05
C MET A 308 -18.14 -2.45 1.86
N VAL A 309 -19.34 -1.88 1.91
CA VAL A 309 -19.66 -0.72 2.76
C VAL A 309 -19.37 -1.03 4.22
N ARG A 310 -19.70 -2.23 4.70
CA ARG A 310 -19.38 -2.66 6.07
C ARG A 310 -17.89 -2.89 6.30
N MET A 311 -17.20 -3.46 5.32
CA MET A 311 -15.75 -3.70 5.41
C MET A 311 -14.95 -2.40 5.47
N LEU A 312 -15.27 -1.46 4.60
CA LEU A 312 -14.57 -0.17 4.49
C LEU A 312 -15.09 0.87 5.50
N GLY A 313 -16.33 0.69 5.99
CA GLY A 313 -17.02 1.65 6.84
C GLY A 313 -17.38 2.93 6.09
N ALA A 314 -18.61 3.02 5.59
CA ALA A 314 -19.11 4.25 4.98
C ALA A 314 -19.13 5.44 5.96
N ASP A 315 -19.17 5.14 7.26
CA ASP A 315 -19.13 6.03 8.41
C ASP A 315 -17.70 6.17 9.00
N GLY A 316 -16.72 5.46 8.46
CA GLY A 316 -15.34 5.46 8.96
C GLY A 316 -15.03 4.40 10.02
N ALA A 317 -15.98 3.57 10.40
CA ALA A 317 -15.80 2.52 11.41
C ALA A 317 -15.44 1.13 10.82
N GLY A 318 -14.96 1.09 9.57
CA GLY A 318 -14.64 -0.16 8.89
C GLY A 318 -13.51 -0.95 9.55
N VAL A 319 -13.67 -2.26 9.57
CA VAL A 319 -12.73 -3.17 10.24
C VAL A 319 -11.41 -3.38 9.48
N ASN A 320 -11.34 -3.01 8.21
CA ASN A 320 -10.16 -3.28 7.37
C ASN A 320 -8.90 -2.57 7.88
N PHE A 321 -9.00 -1.34 8.38
CA PHE A 321 -7.85 -0.61 8.93
C PHE A 321 -7.25 -1.29 10.15
N ASN A 322 -8.07 -1.95 10.97
CA ASN A 322 -7.59 -2.68 12.13
C ASN A 322 -6.85 -3.98 11.74
N PHE A 323 -7.23 -4.63 10.63
CA PHE A 323 -6.49 -5.78 10.09
C PHE A 323 -5.22 -5.37 9.33
N LEU A 324 -5.27 -4.26 8.57
CA LEU A 324 -4.14 -3.71 7.82
C LEU A 324 -3.12 -2.98 8.71
N GLY A 325 -3.47 -2.71 9.97
CA GLY A 325 -2.76 -1.78 10.84
C GLY A 325 -1.26 -1.98 10.83
N TRP A 326 -0.75 -3.17 11.10
CA TRP A 326 0.68 -3.40 11.20
C TRP A 326 1.46 -3.06 9.93
N ALA A 327 0.99 -3.46 8.76
CA ALA A 327 1.67 -3.16 7.49
C ALA A 327 1.85 -1.63 7.28
N ASN A 328 0.82 -0.84 7.62
CA ASN A 328 0.89 0.62 7.53
C ASN A 328 1.69 1.26 8.67
N LEU A 329 1.46 0.84 9.92
CA LEU A 329 2.08 1.46 11.09
C LEU A 329 3.60 1.24 11.12
N CYS A 330 4.06 0.02 10.83
CA CYS A 330 5.49 -0.31 10.78
C CYS A 330 6.19 0.41 9.61
N ARG A 331 5.51 0.57 8.47
CA ARG A 331 6.05 1.32 7.33
C ARG A 331 6.29 2.79 7.70
N VAL A 332 5.31 3.43 8.32
CA VAL A 332 5.44 4.83 8.78
C VAL A 332 6.56 4.96 9.80
N GLU A 333 6.63 4.07 10.79
CA GLU A 333 7.70 4.07 11.79
C GLU A 333 9.08 3.99 11.14
N THR A 334 9.28 3.00 10.26
CA THR A 334 10.57 2.83 9.57
C THR A 334 10.93 4.05 8.74
N ARG A 335 9.98 4.64 8.01
CA ARG A 335 10.20 5.83 7.21
C ARG A 335 10.58 7.05 8.08
N MET A 336 9.88 7.29 9.17
CA MET A 336 10.19 8.40 10.09
C MET A 336 11.57 8.24 10.72
N ARG A 337 11.91 7.03 11.17
CA ARG A 337 13.24 6.71 11.73
C ARG A 337 14.35 6.87 10.69
N LEU A 338 14.13 6.42 9.46
CA LEU A 338 15.08 6.61 8.36
C LEU A 338 15.33 8.09 8.11
N MET A 339 14.29 8.90 7.98
CA MET A 339 14.44 10.33 7.73
C MET A 339 15.16 11.04 8.88
N THR A 340 14.85 10.69 10.13
CA THR A 340 15.50 11.24 11.32
C THR A 340 16.99 10.85 11.35
N ALA A 341 17.32 9.59 11.08
CA ALA A 341 18.70 9.11 11.03
C ALA A 341 19.50 9.82 9.92
N VAL A 342 18.95 9.94 8.72
CA VAL A 342 19.59 10.65 7.61
C VAL A 342 19.83 12.13 7.95
N ALA A 343 18.85 12.80 8.55
CA ALA A 343 18.97 14.19 9.00
C ALA A 343 20.08 14.36 10.04
N THR A 344 20.16 13.44 11.01
CA THR A 344 21.21 13.42 12.03
C THR A 344 22.60 13.22 11.41
N MET A 345 22.76 12.20 10.56
CA MET A 345 24.03 11.93 9.88
C MET A 345 24.48 13.09 8.98
N VAL A 346 23.54 13.78 8.31
CA VAL A 346 23.84 14.98 7.54
C VAL A 346 24.36 16.09 8.45
N ALA A 347 23.68 16.36 9.58
CA ALA A 347 24.11 17.38 10.55
C ALA A 347 25.50 17.08 11.14
N GLU A 348 25.80 15.82 11.41
CA GLU A 348 27.13 15.34 11.83
C GLU A 348 28.18 15.57 10.73
N ALA A 349 27.89 15.14 9.50
CA ALA A 349 28.82 15.23 8.38
C ALA A 349 29.21 16.66 8.01
N ILE A 350 28.35 17.64 8.28
CA ILE A 350 28.65 19.07 8.05
C ILE A 350 28.99 19.82 9.35
N GLY A 351 29.03 19.15 10.50
CA GLY A 351 29.48 19.68 11.77
C GLY A 351 28.54 20.67 12.46
N VAL A 352 27.23 20.58 12.21
CA VAL A 352 26.22 21.52 12.76
C VAL A 352 25.28 20.88 13.78
N ILE A 353 25.50 19.62 14.16
CA ILE A 353 24.61 18.86 15.05
C ILE A 353 24.37 19.55 16.40
N ASP A 354 25.41 20.23 16.93
CA ASP A 354 25.34 20.93 18.22
C ASP A 354 24.73 22.34 18.13
N TYR A 355 24.42 22.82 16.92
CA TYR A 355 23.77 24.12 16.77
C TYR A 355 22.33 24.03 17.28
N ARG A 356 21.97 24.92 18.22
CA ARG A 356 20.70 24.90 18.92
C ARG A 356 19.49 24.71 18.00
N GLU A 357 19.46 25.40 16.86
CA GLU A 357 18.34 25.31 15.92
C GLU A 357 18.31 23.97 15.17
N VAL A 358 19.47 23.41 14.84
CA VAL A 358 19.58 22.10 14.19
C VAL A 358 19.18 21.00 15.20
N ALA A 359 19.72 21.07 16.41
CA ALA A 359 19.38 20.14 17.48
C ALA A 359 17.87 20.17 17.82
N ALA A 360 17.25 21.36 17.80
CA ALA A 360 15.81 21.49 18.03
C ALA A 360 14.98 20.84 16.91
N LYS A 361 15.38 20.95 15.65
CA LYS A 361 14.72 20.30 14.51
C LYS A 361 14.86 18.78 14.57
N LEU A 362 16.04 18.27 14.91
CA LEU A 362 16.25 16.84 15.13
C LEU A 362 15.44 16.32 16.31
N GLY A 363 15.32 17.12 17.39
CA GLY A 363 14.46 16.83 18.54
C GLY A 363 12.96 16.79 18.17
N GLU A 364 12.50 17.67 17.27
CA GLU A 364 11.15 17.62 16.71
C GLU A 364 10.91 16.31 15.95
N MET A 365 11.83 15.90 15.06
CA MET A 365 11.75 14.64 14.32
C MET A 365 11.74 13.43 15.26
N ALA A 366 12.63 13.40 16.25
CA ALA A 366 12.67 12.36 17.27
C ALA A 366 11.38 12.28 18.09
N THR A 367 10.77 13.43 18.43
CA THR A 367 9.48 13.48 19.13
C THR A 367 8.37 12.81 18.32
N TYR A 368 8.32 13.05 17.01
CA TYR A 368 7.34 12.37 16.15
C TYR A 368 7.54 10.85 16.14
N CYS A 369 8.78 10.37 16.07
CA CYS A 369 9.09 8.94 16.14
C CYS A 369 8.62 8.32 17.47
N GLU A 370 8.91 8.96 18.60
CA GLU A 370 8.54 8.45 19.93
C GLU A 370 7.02 8.48 20.15
N VAL A 371 6.33 9.55 19.74
CA VAL A 371 4.87 9.61 19.80
C VAL A 371 4.24 8.50 18.97
N TRP A 372 4.77 8.24 17.78
CA TRP A 372 4.29 7.17 16.92
C TRP A 372 4.47 5.79 17.55
N ARG A 373 5.66 5.52 18.10
CA ARG A 373 5.95 4.25 18.78
C ARG A 373 5.00 3.99 19.95
N HIS A 374 4.80 4.99 20.83
CA HIS A 374 3.84 4.87 21.94
C HIS A 374 2.39 4.65 21.44
N ALA A 375 2.03 5.29 20.34
CA ALA A 375 0.71 5.10 19.76
C ALA A 375 0.54 3.68 19.17
N MET A 376 1.57 3.12 18.53
CA MET A 376 1.57 1.72 18.08
C MET A 376 1.38 0.74 19.26
N ASP A 377 2.09 0.95 20.37
CA ASP A 377 1.94 0.14 21.57
C ASP A 377 0.52 0.28 22.17
N GLY A 378 -0.07 1.48 22.10
CA GLY A 378 -1.45 1.72 22.51
C GLY A 378 -2.47 0.97 21.67
N VAL A 379 -2.29 0.93 20.35
CA VAL A 379 -3.14 0.16 19.41
C VAL A 379 -3.01 -1.35 19.65
N GLU A 380 -1.79 -1.82 19.93
CA GLU A 380 -1.55 -3.23 20.27
C GLU A 380 -2.22 -3.62 21.60
N HIS A 381 -2.12 -2.74 22.61
CA HIS A 381 -2.76 -2.95 23.92
C HIS A 381 -4.29 -3.06 23.82
N GLN A 382 -4.90 -2.39 22.86
CA GLN A 382 -6.34 -2.43 22.59
C GLN A 382 -6.75 -3.58 21.66
N ALA A 383 -5.79 -4.42 21.22
CA ALA A 383 -6.08 -5.56 20.38
C ALA A 383 -6.99 -6.58 21.11
N GLY A 384 -7.84 -7.25 20.34
CA GLY A 384 -8.75 -8.23 20.91
C GLY A 384 -9.43 -9.10 19.86
N PRO A 385 -10.17 -10.11 20.32
CA PRO A 385 -10.92 -11.00 19.44
C PRO A 385 -12.15 -10.27 18.88
N THR A 386 -12.43 -10.53 17.61
CA THR A 386 -13.69 -10.17 16.95
C THR A 386 -14.78 -11.21 17.26
N PRO A 387 -16.04 -10.94 16.94
CA PRO A 387 -17.13 -11.91 17.13
C PRO A 387 -16.91 -13.26 16.39
N THR A 388 -16.11 -13.28 15.32
CA THR A 388 -15.75 -14.50 14.57
C THR A 388 -14.52 -15.22 15.12
N GLY A 389 -13.95 -14.75 16.25
CA GLY A 389 -12.78 -15.35 16.90
C GLY A 389 -11.44 -15.02 16.27
N GLN A 390 -11.41 -14.20 15.23
CA GLN A 390 -10.17 -13.61 14.71
C GLN A 390 -9.74 -12.46 15.63
N TRP A 391 -8.43 -12.25 15.72
CA TRP A 391 -7.89 -11.11 16.47
C TRP A 391 -7.55 -9.96 15.52
N THR A 392 -7.80 -8.74 15.99
CA THR A 392 -7.47 -7.52 15.26
C THR A 392 -6.90 -6.48 16.23
N LEU A 393 -6.18 -5.51 15.69
CA LEU A 393 -5.70 -4.35 16.43
C LEU A 393 -6.88 -3.51 16.93
N GLY A 394 -6.61 -2.68 17.92
CA GLY A 394 -7.46 -1.55 18.27
C GLY A 394 -7.59 -0.55 17.11
N PRO A 395 -8.41 0.51 17.27
CA PRO A 395 -8.57 1.54 16.26
C PRO A 395 -7.22 2.16 15.87
N ALA A 396 -6.85 2.06 14.59
CA ALA A 396 -5.57 2.54 14.06
C ALA A 396 -5.72 3.63 12.98
N ARG A 397 -6.95 3.98 12.62
CA ARG A 397 -7.23 4.94 11.54
C ARG A 397 -6.86 6.37 11.90
N ASP A 398 -7.04 6.76 13.15
CA ASP A 398 -6.70 8.09 13.68
C ASP A 398 -5.19 8.36 13.58
N LEU A 399 -4.35 7.35 13.81
CA LEU A 399 -2.90 7.45 13.62
C LEU A 399 -2.55 7.77 12.17
N HIS A 400 -3.20 7.09 11.21
CA HIS A 400 -3.01 7.40 9.81
C HIS A 400 -3.41 8.85 9.48
N ILE A 401 -4.55 9.33 10.02
CA ILE A 401 -5.00 10.71 9.84
C ILE A 401 -3.98 11.70 10.41
N TRP A 402 -3.45 11.42 11.61
CA TRP A 402 -2.41 12.25 12.22
C TRP A 402 -1.12 12.29 11.37
N PHE A 403 -0.68 11.13 10.88
CA PHE A 403 0.53 11.04 10.06
C PHE A 403 0.45 11.86 8.77
N THR A 404 -0.74 12.01 8.15
CA THR A 404 -0.88 12.89 6.97
C THR A 404 -0.51 14.35 7.25
N GLN A 405 -0.49 14.78 8.51
CA GLN A 405 -0.06 16.12 8.92
C GLN A 405 1.44 16.19 9.21
N VAL A 406 2.01 15.11 9.71
CA VAL A 406 3.41 15.02 10.14
C VAL A 406 4.34 14.71 8.98
N SER A 407 3.88 13.92 8.00
CA SER A 407 4.71 13.47 6.87
C SER A 407 5.37 14.63 6.12
N GLY A 408 4.59 15.64 5.75
CA GLY A 408 5.13 16.83 5.08
C GLY A 408 6.13 17.60 5.95
N ARG A 409 5.86 17.71 7.26
CA ARG A 409 6.78 18.40 8.19
C ARG A 409 8.12 17.66 8.34
N MET A 410 8.12 16.32 8.35
CA MET A 410 9.36 15.53 8.36
C MET A 410 10.23 15.80 7.12
N VAL A 411 9.62 15.87 5.94
CA VAL A 411 10.30 16.22 4.68
C VAL A 411 10.86 17.65 4.73
N GLU A 412 10.08 18.61 5.23
CA GLU A 412 10.50 20.00 5.41
C GLU A 412 11.72 20.11 6.33
N LEU A 413 11.68 19.48 7.50
CA LEU A 413 12.78 19.46 8.46
C LEU A 413 14.08 18.90 7.86
N LEU A 414 13.97 17.79 7.10
CA LEU A 414 15.12 17.20 6.41
C LEU A 414 15.72 18.19 5.38
N ARG A 415 14.88 18.87 4.60
CA ARG A 415 15.31 19.90 3.64
C ARG A 415 16.01 21.05 4.34
N GLU A 416 15.46 21.55 5.44
CA GLU A 416 16.04 22.66 6.21
C GLU A 416 17.41 22.31 6.79
N ILE A 417 17.59 21.09 7.31
CA ILE A 417 18.88 20.62 7.87
C ILE A 417 19.92 20.45 6.75
N CYS A 418 19.53 19.91 5.60
CA CYS A 418 20.42 19.73 4.45
C CYS A 418 20.79 21.04 3.76
N ALA A 419 19.94 22.07 3.87
CA ALA A 419 20.05 23.35 3.19
C ALA A 419 20.38 23.18 1.68
N SER A 420 21.15 24.08 1.08
CA SER A 420 21.55 24.01 -0.34
C SER A 420 22.44 22.80 -0.68
N GLY A 421 23.04 22.18 0.32
CA GLY A 421 23.84 20.95 0.14
C GLY A 421 23.09 19.80 -0.49
N ILE A 422 21.78 19.73 -0.31
CA ILE A 422 20.93 18.69 -0.91
C ILE A 422 20.92 18.74 -2.45
N ILE A 423 21.20 19.89 -3.05
CA ILE A 423 21.16 20.12 -4.50
C ILE A 423 22.55 19.92 -5.11
N MET A 424 23.60 20.43 -4.44
CA MET A 424 24.93 20.50 -5.01
C MET A 424 25.82 19.34 -4.56
N GLN A 425 25.71 18.21 -5.26
CA GLN A 425 26.56 17.04 -5.03
C GLN A 425 27.25 16.59 -6.33
N PRO A 426 28.54 16.22 -6.28
CA PRO A 426 29.25 15.70 -7.46
C PRO A 426 28.62 14.40 -7.96
N SER A 427 28.71 14.16 -9.26
CA SER A 427 28.34 12.88 -9.86
C SER A 427 29.36 11.80 -9.57
N GLU A 428 29.01 10.54 -9.82
CA GLU A 428 29.93 9.41 -9.75
C GLU A 428 31.14 9.61 -10.71
N ASN A 429 30.88 10.15 -11.90
CA ASN A 429 31.92 10.44 -12.88
C ASN A 429 32.84 11.59 -12.41
N ASP A 430 32.32 12.62 -11.75
CA ASP A 430 33.13 13.67 -11.15
C ASP A 430 34.07 13.10 -10.08
N LEU A 431 33.56 12.21 -9.23
CA LEU A 431 34.36 11.54 -8.19
C LEU A 431 35.41 10.58 -8.76
N ALA A 432 35.16 10.00 -9.93
CA ALA A 432 36.12 9.15 -10.65
C ALA A 432 37.14 9.94 -11.48
N SER A 433 36.92 11.22 -11.74
CA SER A 433 37.78 12.07 -12.57
C SER A 433 39.07 12.43 -11.84
N ARG A 434 40.21 12.04 -12.41
CA ARG A 434 41.54 12.36 -11.83
C ARG A 434 41.84 13.86 -11.79
N GLU A 435 41.25 14.62 -12.68
CA GLU A 435 41.50 16.06 -12.81
C GLU A 435 40.73 16.86 -11.74
N ILE A 436 39.42 16.58 -11.55
CA ILE A 436 38.58 17.33 -10.60
C ILE A 436 38.61 16.77 -9.19
N ARG A 437 38.94 15.47 -9.00
CA ARG A 437 38.92 14.79 -7.70
C ARG A 437 39.69 15.51 -6.61
N PRO A 438 40.89 16.06 -6.82
CA PRO A 438 41.64 16.77 -5.77
C PRO A 438 40.92 18.02 -5.24
N TYR A 439 40.11 18.69 -6.09
CA TYR A 439 39.28 19.80 -5.66
C TYR A 439 38.09 19.33 -4.85
N LEU A 440 37.46 18.21 -5.25
CA LEU A 440 36.34 17.64 -4.50
C LEU A 440 36.78 17.18 -3.10
N ASP A 441 37.91 16.48 -2.99
CA ASP A 441 38.48 16.04 -1.72
C ASP A 441 38.79 17.20 -0.78
N ARG A 442 39.20 18.35 -1.33
CA ARG A 442 39.55 19.53 -0.54
C ARG A 442 38.32 20.37 -0.16
N TYR A 443 37.39 20.61 -1.08
CA TYR A 443 36.35 21.63 -0.92
C TYR A 443 34.95 21.06 -0.68
N MET A 444 34.72 19.76 -0.96
CA MET A 444 33.41 19.14 -0.80
C MET A 444 33.37 18.01 0.23
N ARG A 445 34.46 17.71 0.90
CA ARG A 445 34.48 16.75 2.03
C ARG A 445 33.58 17.23 3.18
N GLY A 446 33.22 16.32 4.08
CA GLY A 446 32.58 16.65 5.34
C GLY A 446 33.58 17.04 6.44
N LYS A 447 33.07 17.21 7.67
CA LYS A 447 33.89 17.52 8.86
C LYS A 447 34.88 16.40 9.14
N ASP A 448 34.37 15.18 9.32
CA ASP A 448 35.16 14.01 9.66
C ASP A 448 34.94 12.85 8.67
N VAL A 449 34.42 13.14 7.48
CA VAL A 449 34.11 12.18 6.42
C VAL A 449 34.62 12.67 5.07
N ASP A 450 34.96 11.75 4.18
CA ASP A 450 35.41 12.08 2.83
C ASP A 450 34.28 12.60 1.93
N VAL A 451 34.63 13.06 0.76
CA VAL A 451 33.65 13.60 -0.21
C VAL A 451 32.71 12.54 -0.73
N GLU A 452 33.16 11.31 -0.87
CA GLU A 452 32.34 10.21 -1.41
C GLU A 452 31.21 9.84 -0.46
N TYR A 453 31.54 9.61 0.82
CA TYR A 453 30.55 9.34 1.86
C TYR A 453 29.53 10.47 2.00
N LYS A 454 30.03 11.72 2.12
CA LYS A 454 29.16 12.90 2.22
C LYS A 454 28.23 13.01 1.02
N SER A 455 28.74 12.83 -0.20
CA SER A 455 27.95 12.94 -1.41
C SER A 455 26.85 11.88 -1.49
N ARG A 456 27.17 10.64 -1.13
CA ARG A 456 26.19 9.55 -1.06
C ARG A 456 25.11 9.81 -0.02
N LEU A 457 25.48 10.33 1.15
CA LEU A 457 24.56 10.68 2.22
C LEU A 457 23.57 11.79 1.80
N PHE A 458 24.09 12.84 1.17
CA PHE A 458 23.24 13.93 0.67
C PHE A 458 22.35 13.50 -0.50
N ARG A 459 22.79 12.56 -1.33
CA ARG A 459 21.96 11.96 -2.38
C ARG A 459 20.85 11.08 -1.81
N LEU A 460 21.12 10.37 -0.70
CA LEU A 460 20.09 9.68 0.05
C LEU A 460 19.04 10.66 0.62
N ALA A 461 19.49 11.78 1.20
CA ALA A 461 18.60 12.84 1.65
C ALA A 461 17.79 13.45 0.48
N HIS A 462 18.43 13.63 -0.69
CA HIS A 462 17.78 14.10 -1.91
C HIS A 462 16.69 13.13 -2.38
N ASP A 463 16.96 11.81 -2.39
CA ASP A 463 15.96 10.81 -2.74
C ASP A 463 14.74 10.89 -1.81
N LEU A 464 14.94 11.12 -0.52
CA LEU A 464 13.85 11.19 0.45
C LEU A 464 13.03 12.49 0.40
N ALA A 465 13.66 13.63 0.05
CA ALA A 465 13.06 14.93 0.31
C ALA A 465 13.05 15.92 -0.89
N ALA A 466 13.80 15.67 -1.97
CA ALA A 466 13.96 16.65 -3.04
C ALA A 466 13.88 16.06 -4.47
N SER A 467 13.82 14.75 -4.61
CA SER A 467 13.68 14.08 -5.90
C SER A 467 12.22 13.87 -6.29
N SER A 468 11.98 13.51 -7.55
CA SER A 468 10.67 13.05 -8.02
C SER A 468 10.20 11.80 -7.26
N PHE A 469 11.13 10.92 -6.85
CA PHE A 469 10.85 9.76 -6.01
C PHE A 469 10.34 10.19 -4.63
N GLY A 470 11.04 11.09 -3.93
CA GLY A 470 10.63 11.62 -2.63
C GLY A 470 9.28 12.33 -2.67
N LEU A 471 9.03 13.13 -3.73
CA LEU A 471 7.74 13.80 -3.92
C LEU A 471 6.61 12.80 -4.15
N ARG A 472 6.83 11.76 -4.97
CA ARG A 472 5.83 10.69 -5.15
C ARG A 472 5.50 10.01 -3.82
N GLN A 473 6.52 9.73 -2.99
CA GLN A 473 6.31 9.13 -1.69
C GLN A 473 5.53 10.07 -0.74
N GLU A 474 5.82 11.36 -0.73
CA GLU A 474 5.08 12.35 0.07
C GLU A 474 3.59 12.44 -0.36
N ILE A 475 3.32 12.46 -1.66
CA ILE A 475 1.97 12.42 -2.22
C ILE A 475 1.27 11.12 -1.83
N TYR A 476 1.96 9.99 -1.90
CA TYR A 476 1.44 8.69 -1.47
C TYR A 476 1.04 8.72 0.00
N GLU A 477 1.90 9.21 0.91
CA GLU A 477 1.59 9.29 2.35
C GLU A 477 0.34 10.13 2.63
N TYR A 478 0.12 11.17 1.86
CA TYR A 478 -1.03 12.06 2.03
C TYR A 478 -2.35 11.44 1.53
N TRP A 479 -2.33 10.66 0.44
CA TRP A 479 -3.54 10.23 -0.27
C TRP A 479 -3.88 8.74 -0.18
N HIS A 480 -2.93 7.86 0.14
CA HIS A 480 -3.15 6.41 0.02
C HIS A 480 -4.25 5.84 0.94
N GLY A 481 -4.54 6.47 2.07
CA GLY A 481 -5.64 6.12 2.98
C GLY A 481 -6.97 6.79 2.62
N GLY A 482 -7.07 7.41 1.45
CA GLY A 482 -8.23 8.18 0.98
C GLY A 482 -8.11 9.67 1.29
N ASP A 483 -9.11 10.45 0.89
CA ASP A 483 -9.15 11.91 1.09
C ASP A 483 -8.96 12.29 2.58
N PRO A 484 -7.90 13.02 2.95
CA PRO A 484 -7.62 13.38 4.34
C PRO A 484 -8.73 14.21 5.00
N ASN A 485 -9.40 15.09 4.25
CA ASN A 485 -10.47 15.91 4.80
C ASN A 485 -11.69 15.06 5.14
N ARG A 486 -12.06 14.14 4.25
CA ARG A 486 -13.14 13.19 4.52
C ARG A 486 -12.79 12.28 5.70
N ASN A 487 -11.55 11.82 5.80
CA ASN A 487 -11.11 11.02 6.93
C ASN A 487 -11.25 11.77 8.26
N ARG A 488 -10.88 13.06 8.32
CA ARG A 488 -11.08 13.94 9.49
C ARG A 488 -12.57 14.15 9.81
N ILE A 489 -13.41 14.36 8.80
CA ILE A 489 -14.86 14.50 8.98
C ILE A 489 -15.46 13.21 9.55
N ASN A 490 -15.05 12.06 9.04
CA ASN A 490 -15.52 10.77 9.53
C ASN A 490 -15.05 10.51 10.98
N LEU A 491 -13.81 10.86 11.31
CA LEU A 491 -13.31 10.78 12.70
C LEU A 491 -14.12 11.69 13.64
N LEU A 492 -14.41 12.93 13.23
CA LEU A 492 -15.25 13.84 14.03
C LEU A 492 -16.64 13.24 14.30
N ARG A 493 -17.24 12.56 13.32
CA ARG A 493 -18.58 11.94 13.47
C ARG A 493 -18.58 10.77 14.45
N SER A 494 -17.48 10.03 14.54
CA SER A 494 -17.32 8.89 15.46
C SER A 494 -16.72 9.29 16.82
N PHE A 495 -16.18 10.50 16.95
CA PHE A 495 -15.53 10.97 18.17
C PHE A 495 -16.60 11.28 19.25
N ASP A 496 -16.64 10.47 20.31
CA ASP A 496 -17.59 10.66 21.40
C ASP A 496 -17.23 11.90 22.24
N GLN A 497 -18.12 12.88 22.19
CA GLN A 497 -18.03 14.12 22.96
C GLN A 497 -19.16 14.24 24.00
N SER A 498 -20.01 13.22 24.15
CA SER A 498 -21.25 13.28 24.94
C SER A 498 -21.01 13.69 26.38
N GLY A 499 -20.05 13.05 27.04
CA GLY A 499 -19.70 13.33 28.45
C GLY A 499 -19.19 14.75 28.65
N MET A 500 -18.26 15.23 27.81
CA MET A 500 -17.74 16.60 27.95
C MET A 500 -18.81 17.65 27.62
N LYS A 501 -19.63 17.42 26.58
CA LYS A 501 -20.76 18.30 26.26
C LYS A 501 -21.77 18.39 27.41
N ALA A 502 -22.03 17.28 28.12
CA ALA A 502 -22.90 17.29 29.30
C ALA A 502 -22.31 18.16 30.41
N ARG A 503 -21.01 18.00 30.72
CA ARG A 503 -20.33 18.82 31.72
C ARG A 503 -20.33 20.31 31.37
N ILE A 504 -20.10 20.67 30.11
CA ILE A 504 -20.14 22.07 29.65
C ILE A 504 -21.55 22.63 29.82
N ARG A 505 -22.60 21.85 29.48
CA ARG A 505 -23.99 22.32 29.70
C ARG A 505 -24.28 22.61 31.18
N GLU A 506 -23.77 21.78 32.08
CA GLU A 506 -23.91 22.05 33.54
C GLU A 506 -23.17 23.32 33.94
N LEU A 507 -21.93 23.52 33.48
CA LEU A 507 -21.16 24.74 33.73
C LEU A 507 -21.89 26.00 33.25
N LEU A 508 -22.54 25.95 32.10
CA LEU A 508 -23.27 27.09 31.53
C LEU A 508 -24.63 27.38 32.21
N LYS A 509 -25.09 26.51 33.11
CA LYS A 509 -26.30 26.75 33.94
C LYS A 509 -26.05 27.66 35.13
N HIS A 510 -24.78 27.88 35.53
CA HIS A 510 -24.48 28.77 36.64
C HIS A 510 -24.83 30.22 36.25
N PRO A 511 -25.69 30.91 37.00
CA PRO A 511 -26.01 32.29 36.72
C PRO A 511 -24.76 33.15 36.89
N LEU A 512 -24.69 34.23 36.10
CA LEU A 512 -23.69 35.27 36.32
C LEU A 512 -23.79 35.75 37.77
N PRO A 513 -22.66 35.92 38.48
CA PRO A 513 -22.71 36.55 39.81
C PRO A 513 -23.39 37.92 39.62
N HIS A 514 -24.56 38.08 40.25
CA HIS A 514 -25.18 39.40 40.29
C HIS A 514 -24.22 40.31 40.99
N GLY A 515 -23.55 41.18 40.25
CA GLY A 515 -22.85 42.30 40.84
C GLY A 515 -23.89 43.11 41.60
N GLU A 516 -23.70 43.24 42.91
CA GLU A 516 -24.39 44.31 43.62
C GLU A 516 -24.04 45.60 42.89
N ALA A 517 -25.07 46.21 42.27
CA ALA A 517 -24.89 47.51 41.66
C ALA A 517 -24.38 48.49 42.74
N PRO A 518 -23.37 49.33 42.41
CA PRO A 518 -22.82 50.28 43.37
C PRO A 518 -23.85 51.33 43.81
#